data_103c9e5b283d0f7517157e5a5bbb115f
#
_entry.id   103c9e5b283d0f7517157e5a5bbb115f
#
_cell.length_a   1.000
_cell.length_b   1.000
_cell.length_c   1.000
_cell.angle_alpha   90.00
_cell.angle_beta   90.00
_cell.angle_gamma   90.00
#
_symmetry.space_group_name_H-M   'P 1'
#
loop_
_entity.id
_entity.type
_entity.pdbx_description
1 polymer ?
#
loop_
_entity_poly.entity_id
_entity_poly.type
_entity_poly.pdbx_seq_one_letter_code
_entity_poly.pdbx_strand_id
1 'polypeptide(L)'
;MAKSILDGKRILAVDDESDVLELLEDEILGACPNCKLDKVTSYQTAVEKLKSQNYDLVILDIMGVRGFDLLELAVRQNLPAAMLTAHAFNPEALKRSFEMKARTYLPKEKLGDIVPFLEDILEETEYLSGWGRTMKRLEGFFDRRWGEDWQKPDIKFWKDFDKKTVRTKF
;
A
#
# COMPACT_ATOMS: atom_id res chain seq x y z
N MET A 1 26.77 -6.23 2.22
CA MET A 1 25.37 -6.02 2.62
C MET A 1 24.43 -6.55 1.55
N ALA A 2 23.39 -7.20 1.98
CA ALA A 2 22.37 -7.67 1.04
C ALA A 2 21.64 -6.49 0.42
N LYS A 3 21.37 -6.58 -0.88
CA LYS A 3 20.56 -5.57 -1.57
C LYS A 3 19.10 -5.74 -1.19
N SER A 4 18.38 -4.62 -1.10
CA SER A 4 16.93 -4.65 -0.94
C SER A 4 16.29 -5.26 -2.19
N ILE A 5 15.18 -5.95 -2.00
CA ILE A 5 14.36 -6.44 -3.12
C ILE A 5 13.86 -5.29 -4.01
N LEU A 6 13.83 -4.07 -3.47
CA LEU A 6 13.46 -2.87 -4.23
C LEU A 6 14.54 -2.44 -5.24
N ASP A 7 15.77 -2.92 -5.08
CA ASP A 7 16.88 -2.49 -5.95
C ASP A 7 16.56 -2.75 -7.41
N GLY A 8 16.68 -1.71 -8.23
CA GLY A 8 16.39 -1.77 -9.65
C GLY A 8 14.90 -1.79 -10.02
N LYS A 9 14.02 -1.78 -9.04
CA LYS A 9 12.57 -1.82 -9.29
C LYS A 9 12.04 -0.47 -9.75
N ARG A 10 10.98 -0.52 -10.53
CA ARG A 10 10.31 0.67 -11.04
C ARG A 10 8.97 0.86 -10.33
N ILE A 11 8.82 1.99 -9.67
CA ILE A 11 7.65 2.30 -8.82
C ILE A 11 6.95 3.54 -9.36
N LEU A 12 5.61 3.47 -9.40
CA LEU A 12 4.77 4.65 -9.69
C LEU A 12 4.13 5.09 -8.38
N ALA A 13 4.29 6.36 -8.02
CA ALA A 13 3.64 6.95 -6.86
C ALA A 13 2.64 8.00 -7.31
N VAL A 14 1.40 7.90 -6.84
CA VAL A 14 0.29 8.77 -7.24
C VAL A 14 -0.32 9.42 -6.00
N ASP A 15 -0.21 10.73 -5.90
CA ASP A 15 -0.77 11.51 -4.80
C ASP A 15 -0.91 12.96 -5.28
N ASP A 16 -2.03 13.60 -4.98
CA ASP A 16 -2.24 14.99 -5.37
C ASP A 16 -1.42 15.98 -4.52
N GLU A 17 -0.87 15.52 -3.40
CA GLU A 17 0.02 16.31 -2.56
C GLU A 17 1.48 16.08 -2.96
N SER A 18 2.09 17.07 -3.59
CA SER A 18 3.49 16.96 -4.04
C SER A 18 4.47 16.73 -2.89
N ASP A 19 4.17 17.27 -1.71
CA ASP A 19 5.01 17.08 -0.52
C ASP A 19 5.10 15.61 -0.12
N VAL A 20 3.98 14.88 -0.25
CA VAL A 20 3.95 13.44 0.03
C VAL A 20 4.82 12.69 -0.96
N LEU A 21 4.74 13.05 -2.24
CA LEU A 21 5.57 12.43 -3.29
C LEU A 21 7.06 12.67 -3.05
N GLU A 22 7.44 13.85 -2.59
CA GLU A 22 8.83 14.15 -2.24
C GLU A 22 9.31 13.33 -1.05
N LEU A 23 8.47 13.17 -0.02
CA LEU A 23 8.82 12.33 1.12
C LEU A 23 8.96 10.87 0.71
N LEU A 24 8.08 10.37 -0.15
CA LEU A 24 8.20 9.01 -0.70
C LEU A 24 9.51 8.85 -1.45
N GLU A 25 9.86 9.80 -2.28
CA GLU A 25 11.11 9.76 -3.03
C GLU A 25 12.31 9.71 -2.09
N ASP A 26 12.34 10.57 -1.08
CA ASP A 26 13.44 10.61 -0.11
C ASP A 26 13.59 9.28 0.62
N GLU A 27 12.47 8.70 1.07
CA GLU A 27 12.50 7.43 1.79
C GLU A 27 12.93 6.27 0.90
N ILE A 28 12.36 6.17 -0.28
CA ILE A 28 12.61 5.05 -1.19
C ILE A 28 14.02 5.13 -1.78
N LEU A 29 14.39 6.27 -2.34
CA LEU A 29 15.69 6.42 -2.96
C LEU A 29 16.82 6.52 -1.95
N GLY A 30 16.53 6.99 -0.72
CA GLY A 30 17.49 6.95 0.37
C GLY A 30 17.86 5.53 0.77
N ALA A 31 16.91 4.61 0.74
CA ALA A 31 17.14 3.20 1.05
C ALA A 31 17.66 2.42 -0.16
N CYS A 32 17.19 2.76 -1.35
CA CYS A 32 17.50 2.04 -2.60
C CYS A 32 17.79 3.03 -3.73
N PRO A 33 19.03 3.53 -3.85
CA PRO A 33 19.35 4.55 -4.85
C PRO A 33 19.14 4.12 -6.30
N ASN A 34 19.14 2.81 -6.57
CA ASN A 34 18.94 2.29 -7.93
C ASN A 34 17.47 2.04 -8.26
N CYS A 35 16.57 2.30 -7.34
CA CYS A 35 15.14 2.22 -7.59
C CYS A 35 14.72 3.40 -8.48
N LYS A 36 13.76 3.15 -9.38
CA LYS A 36 13.24 4.21 -10.26
C LYS A 36 11.83 4.58 -9.79
N LEU A 37 11.65 5.83 -9.47
CA LEU A 37 10.37 6.33 -8.96
C LEU A 37 9.80 7.38 -9.90
N ASP A 38 8.62 7.10 -10.48
CA ASP A 38 7.83 8.09 -11.21
C ASP A 38 6.77 8.64 -10.26
N LYS A 39 6.64 9.97 -10.25
CA LYS A 39 5.68 10.67 -9.38
C LYS A 39 4.64 11.36 -10.24
N VAL A 40 3.36 11.14 -9.96
CA VAL A 40 2.26 11.81 -10.66
C VAL A 40 1.23 12.32 -9.67
N THR A 41 0.57 13.43 -10.02
CA THR A 41 -0.34 14.14 -9.13
C THR A 41 -1.80 14.04 -9.55
N SER A 42 -2.12 13.38 -10.65
CA SER A 42 -3.48 13.31 -11.15
C SER A 42 -3.86 11.92 -11.62
N TYR A 43 -5.16 11.64 -11.56
CA TYR A 43 -5.74 10.40 -12.06
C TYR A 43 -5.41 10.17 -13.53
N GLN A 44 -5.59 11.18 -14.38
CA GLN A 44 -5.38 11.05 -15.82
C GLN A 44 -3.94 10.67 -16.14
N THR A 45 -2.97 11.36 -15.55
CA THR A 45 -1.55 11.06 -15.77
C THR A 45 -1.21 9.67 -15.27
N ALA A 46 -1.78 9.27 -14.13
CA ALA A 46 -1.57 7.93 -13.59
C ALA A 46 -2.07 6.86 -14.55
N VAL A 47 -3.26 7.04 -15.12
CA VAL A 47 -3.81 6.11 -16.11
C VAL A 47 -2.91 5.99 -17.33
N GLU A 48 -2.44 7.13 -17.85
CA GLU A 48 -1.51 7.15 -18.99
C GLU A 48 -0.22 6.40 -18.69
N LYS A 49 0.35 6.62 -17.51
CA LYS A 49 1.57 5.92 -17.09
C LYS A 49 1.35 4.42 -16.96
N LEU A 50 0.24 4.01 -16.33
CA LEU A 50 -0.08 2.59 -16.17
C LEU A 50 -0.29 1.89 -17.51
N LYS A 51 -0.80 2.60 -18.51
CA LYS A 51 -1.00 2.03 -19.85
C LYS A 51 0.27 1.99 -20.69
N SER A 52 1.18 2.93 -20.51
CA SER A 52 2.34 3.11 -21.38
C SER A 52 3.65 2.57 -20.82
N GLN A 53 3.74 2.35 -19.52
CA GLN A 53 4.96 1.96 -18.83
C GLN A 53 4.75 0.67 -18.04
N ASN A 54 5.84 -0.06 -17.81
CA ASN A 54 5.82 -1.23 -16.94
C ASN A 54 6.38 -0.87 -15.58
N TYR A 55 5.62 -1.17 -14.54
CA TYR A 55 6.01 -0.95 -13.15
C TYR A 55 6.04 -2.26 -12.39
N ASP A 56 6.82 -2.29 -11.32
CA ASP A 56 6.88 -3.44 -10.40
C ASP A 56 5.94 -3.25 -9.21
N LEU A 57 5.61 -1.99 -8.92
CA LEU A 57 4.81 -1.63 -7.75
C LEU A 57 4.18 -0.25 -7.97
N VAL A 58 2.97 -0.05 -7.48
CA VAL A 58 2.33 1.27 -7.49
C VAL A 58 1.88 1.66 -6.08
N ILE A 59 2.08 2.91 -5.72
CA ILE A 59 1.65 3.51 -4.45
C ILE A 59 0.54 4.50 -4.78
N LEU A 60 -0.63 4.30 -4.19
CA LEU A 60 -1.84 5.06 -4.53
C LEU A 60 -2.42 5.75 -3.32
N ASP A 61 -2.59 7.08 -3.40
CA ASP A 61 -3.38 7.82 -2.45
C ASP A 61 -4.87 7.49 -2.70
N ILE A 62 -5.62 7.22 -1.65
CA ILE A 62 -7.03 6.86 -1.79
C ILE A 62 -7.87 8.06 -2.24
N MET A 63 -7.66 9.22 -1.61
CA MET A 63 -8.41 10.44 -1.90
C MET A 63 -7.60 11.37 -2.82
N GLY A 64 -8.31 12.15 -3.61
CA GLY A 64 -7.68 13.17 -4.46
C GLY A 64 -7.28 12.71 -5.85
N VAL A 65 -6.95 11.44 -6.02
CA VAL A 65 -6.53 10.87 -7.32
C VAL A 65 -7.36 9.65 -7.73
N ARG A 66 -8.50 9.45 -7.10
CA ARG A 66 -9.38 8.30 -7.35
C ARG A 66 -8.62 6.98 -7.16
N GLY A 67 -8.01 6.85 -5.97
CA GLY A 67 -7.10 5.72 -5.69
C GLY A 67 -7.71 4.34 -5.87
N PHE A 68 -9.00 4.15 -5.53
CA PHE A 68 -9.65 2.84 -5.72
C PHE A 68 -9.87 2.52 -7.20
N ASP A 69 -10.12 3.51 -8.05
CA ASP A 69 -10.23 3.28 -9.50
C ASP A 69 -8.86 2.91 -10.09
N LEU A 70 -7.79 3.55 -9.62
CA LEU A 70 -6.44 3.21 -10.03
C LEU A 70 -6.04 1.82 -9.52
N LEU A 71 -6.48 1.47 -8.32
CA LEU A 71 -6.25 0.13 -7.77
C LEU A 71 -6.87 -0.95 -8.68
N GLU A 72 -8.08 -0.72 -9.16
CA GLU A 72 -8.74 -1.65 -10.07
C GLU A 72 -7.91 -1.87 -11.33
N LEU A 73 -7.38 -0.78 -11.90
CA LEU A 73 -6.49 -0.87 -13.07
C LEU A 73 -5.21 -1.67 -12.76
N ALA A 74 -4.58 -1.38 -11.64
CA ALA A 74 -3.35 -2.07 -11.24
C ALA A 74 -3.59 -3.57 -11.06
N VAL A 75 -4.69 -3.94 -10.39
CA VAL A 75 -5.03 -5.34 -10.15
C VAL A 75 -5.29 -6.08 -11.47
N ARG A 76 -5.95 -5.44 -12.42
CA ARG A 76 -6.16 -6.03 -13.75
C ARG A 76 -4.86 -6.31 -14.48
N GLN A 77 -3.82 -5.54 -14.21
CA GLN A 77 -2.50 -5.70 -14.80
C GLN A 77 -1.58 -6.60 -13.96
N ASN A 78 -2.10 -7.20 -12.88
CA ASN A 78 -1.31 -7.97 -11.92
C ASN A 78 -0.17 -7.15 -11.30
N LEU A 79 -0.37 -5.85 -11.15
CA LEU A 79 0.58 -4.92 -10.58
C LEU A 79 0.30 -4.74 -9.08
N PRO A 80 1.23 -5.11 -8.20
CA PRO A 80 1.02 -4.92 -6.77
C PRO A 80 0.81 -3.45 -6.42
N ALA A 81 -0.17 -3.17 -5.57
CA ALA A 81 -0.53 -1.81 -5.18
C ALA A 81 -0.52 -1.66 -3.67
N ALA A 82 0.09 -0.56 -3.22
CA ALA A 82 0.06 -0.12 -1.83
C ALA A 82 -0.88 1.08 -1.72
N MET A 83 -1.87 0.98 -0.85
CA MET A 83 -2.77 2.12 -0.59
C MET A 83 -2.18 2.99 0.51
N LEU A 84 -2.22 4.29 0.31
CA LEU A 84 -1.67 5.28 1.23
C LEU A 84 -2.74 6.33 1.52
N THR A 85 -2.96 6.69 2.77
CA THR A 85 -4.04 7.62 3.08
C THR A 85 -3.83 8.45 4.35
N ALA A 86 -4.31 9.69 4.31
CA ALA A 86 -4.51 10.51 5.49
C ALA A 86 -6.02 10.72 5.72
N HIS A 87 -6.74 11.05 4.65
CA HIS A 87 -8.15 11.45 4.74
C HIS A 87 -9.13 10.27 4.74
N ALA A 88 -8.75 9.15 4.16
CA ALA A 88 -9.58 7.94 4.14
C ALA A 88 -9.04 6.88 5.10
N PHE A 89 -8.56 7.32 6.26
CA PHE A 89 -8.04 6.40 7.27
C PHE A 89 -9.18 5.95 8.20
N ASN A 90 -9.85 4.88 7.82
CA ASN A 90 -10.99 4.31 8.56
C ASN A 90 -11.12 2.81 8.26
N PRO A 91 -11.85 2.06 9.11
CA PRO A 91 -12.00 0.61 8.94
C PRO A 91 -12.64 0.22 7.61
N GLU A 92 -13.56 1.02 7.09
CA GLU A 92 -14.24 0.75 5.81
C GLU A 92 -13.27 0.80 4.64
N ALA A 93 -12.37 1.79 4.63
CA ALA A 93 -11.35 1.91 3.59
C ALA A 93 -10.31 0.80 3.69
N LEU A 94 -9.96 0.39 4.90
CA LEU A 94 -9.09 -0.77 5.12
C LEU A 94 -9.72 -2.03 4.53
N LYS A 95 -10.97 -2.29 4.87
CA LYS A 95 -11.72 -3.45 4.36
C LYS A 95 -11.79 -3.40 2.83
N ARG A 96 -12.15 -2.25 2.26
CA ARG A 96 -12.25 -2.09 0.81
C ARG A 96 -10.91 -2.34 0.12
N SER A 97 -9.83 -1.83 0.68
CA SER A 97 -8.49 -2.07 0.13
C SER A 97 -8.16 -3.55 0.09
N PHE A 98 -8.48 -4.27 1.17
CA PHE A 98 -8.27 -5.72 1.24
C PHE A 98 -9.15 -6.44 0.22
N GLU A 99 -10.43 -6.14 0.16
CA GLU A 99 -11.37 -6.81 -0.76
C GLU A 99 -11.05 -6.55 -2.22
N MET A 100 -10.55 -5.36 -2.55
CA MET A 100 -10.14 -5.00 -3.90
C MET A 100 -8.72 -5.45 -4.25
N LYS A 101 -8.09 -6.20 -3.36
CA LYS A 101 -6.78 -6.83 -3.57
C LYS A 101 -5.59 -5.88 -3.62
N ALA A 102 -5.67 -4.74 -2.94
CA ALA A 102 -4.47 -3.99 -2.62
C ALA A 102 -3.56 -4.88 -1.75
N ARG A 103 -2.28 -4.66 -1.80
CA ARG A 103 -1.32 -5.48 -1.05
C ARG A 103 -1.05 -4.96 0.34
N THR A 104 -1.33 -3.69 0.59
CA THR A 104 -1.20 -3.08 1.92
C THR A 104 -2.06 -1.83 2.02
N TYR A 105 -2.18 -1.30 3.24
CA TYR A 105 -2.94 -0.09 3.54
C TYR A 105 -2.18 0.66 4.63
N LEU A 106 -1.69 1.85 4.29
CA LEU A 106 -0.78 2.59 5.15
C LEU A 106 -1.31 3.98 5.47
N PRO A 107 -1.29 4.37 6.75
CA PRO A 107 -1.49 5.77 7.09
C PRO A 107 -0.29 6.59 6.67
N LYS A 108 -0.51 7.80 6.18
CA LYS A 108 0.58 8.71 5.78
C LYS A 108 1.53 9.03 6.94
N GLU A 109 1.07 8.89 8.17
CA GLU A 109 1.91 9.04 9.37
C GLU A 109 3.05 8.02 9.41
N LYS A 110 2.92 6.89 8.72
CA LYS A 110 3.93 5.84 8.66
C LYS A 110 4.84 5.92 7.44
N LEU A 111 4.81 7.03 6.72
CA LEU A 111 5.65 7.23 5.53
C LEU A 111 7.14 7.04 5.80
N GLY A 112 7.62 7.44 6.98
CA GLY A 112 9.01 7.24 7.36
C GLY A 112 9.44 5.78 7.48
N ASP A 113 8.48 4.87 7.57
CA ASP A 113 8.73 3.42 7.67
C ASP A 113 8.24 2.66 6.44
N ILE A 114 8.01 3.36 5.32
CA ILE A 114 7.35 2.74 4.15
C ILE A 114 8.17 1.62 3.50
N VAL A 115 9.48 1.73 3.50
CA VAL A 115 10.34 0.79 2.76
C VAL A 115 10.12 -0.67 3.18
N PRO A 116 10.09 -1.01 4.47
CA PRO A 116 9.78 -2.40 4.87
C PRO A 116 8.43 -2.90 4.37
N PHE A 117 7.39 -2.04 4.32
CA PHE A 117 6.09 -2.43 3.79
C PHE A 117 6.17 -2.76 2.30
N LEU A 118 6.92 -1.97 1.54
CA LEU A 118 7.09 -2.20 0.10
C LEU A 118 7.90 -3.47 -0.15
N GLU A 119 8.92 -3.70 0.66
CA GLU A 119 9.70 -4.93 0.57
C GLU A 119 8.84 -6.16 0.84
N ASP A 120 7.96 -6.10 1.85
CA ASP A 120 7.05 -7.20 2.15
C ASP A 120 6.15 -7.53 0.94
N ILE A 121 5.63 -6.52 0.27
CA ILE A 121 4.78 -6.70 -0.91
C ILE A 121 5.50 -7.49 -2.00
N LEU A 122 6.77 -7.17 -2.24
CA LEU A 122 7.54 -7.80 -3.31
C LEU A 122 8.10 -9.17 -2.90
N GLU A 123 8.38 -9.38 -1.62
CA GLU A 123 8.85 -10.66 -1.11
C GLU A 123 7.74 -11.71 -1.04
N GLU A 124 6.52 -11.28 -0.69
CA GLU A 124 5.40 -12.19 -0.53
C GLU A 124 4.66 -12.36 -1.85
N THR A 125 4.70 -13.58 -2.38
CA THR A 125 3.95 -13.91 -3.59
C THR A 125 2.48 -14.15 -3.28
N GLU A 126 2.16 -14.53 -2.04
CA GLU A 126 0.79 -14.77 -1.62
C GLU A 126 0.16 -13.52 -1.02
N TYR A 127 -1.00 -13.17 -1.51
CA TYR A 127 -1.76 -12.00 -1.10
C TYR A 127 -2.03 -11.95 0.42
N LEU A 128 -2.48 -13.08 0.97
CA LEU A 128 -2.84 -13.14 2.39
C LEU A 128 -1.63 -13.01 3.31
N SER A 129 -0.49 -13.58 2.91
CA SER A 129 0.75 -13.43 3.69
C SER A 129 1.21 -11.99 3.77
N GLY A 130 1.09 -11.26 2.68
CA GLY A 130 1.42 -9.84 2.63
C GLY A 130 0.58 -9.04 3.62
N TRP A 131 -0.72 -9.32 3.68
CA TRP A 131 -1.61 -8.66 4.65
C TRP A 131 -1.29 -9.04 6.09
N GLY A 132 -0.90 -10.28 6.33
CA GLY A 132 -0.45 -10.69 7.66
C GLY A 132 0.74 -9.88 8.13
N ARG A 133 1.72 -9.63 7.26
CA ARG A 133 2.87 -8.79 7.58
C ARG A 133 2.48 -7.33 7.82
N THR A 134 1.59 -6.78 6.99
CA THR A 134 1.08 -5.42 7.17
C THR A 134 0.44 -5.24 8.53
N MET A 135 -0.45 -6.16 8.90
CA MET A 135 -1.16 -6.07 10.18
C MET A 135 -0.22 -6.20 11.37
N LYS A 136 0.81 -7.02 11.23
CA LYS A 136 1.83 -7.16 12.28
C LYS A 136 2.64 -5.87 12.45
N ARG A 137 3.05 -5.24 11.36
CA ARG A 137 3.79 -3.96 11.42
C ARG A 137 2.96 -2.84 12.02
N LEU A 138 1.65 -2.86 11.82
CA LEU A 138 0.71 -1.86 12.33
C LEU A 138 0.01 -2.32 13.62
N GLU A 139 0.54 -3.35 14.27
CA GLU A 139 -0.05 -3.89 15.50
C GLU A 139 -0.23 -2.79 16.54
N GLY A 140 -1.45 -2.70 17.08
CA GLY A 140 -1.81 -1.68 18.05
C GLY A 140 -2.08 -0.29 17.49
N PHE A 141 -1.64 0.01 16.26
CA PHE A 141 -1.85 1.31 15.65
C PHE A 141 -3.34 1.59 15.40
N PHE A 142 -4.04 0.63 14.83
CA PHE A 142 -5.47 0.79 14.56
C PHE A 142 -6.27 0.91 15.85
N ASP A 143 -5.95 0.14 16.88
CA ASP A 143 -6.63 0.21 18.17
C ASP A 143 -6.46 1.59 18.82
N ARG A 144 -5.27 2.17 18.72
CA ARG A 144 -4.99 3.50 19.26
C ARG A 144 -5.74 4.60 18.50
N ARG A 145 -5.90 4.44 17.19
CA ARG A 145 -6.52 5.47 16.34
C ARG A 145 -8.04 5.33 16.25
N TRP A 146 -8.54 4.11 16.25
CA TRP A 146 -9.97 3.84 16.03
C TRP A 146 -10.69 3.31 17.26
N GLY A 147 -9.97 3.05 18.36
CA GLY A 147 -10.50 2.41 19.55
C GLY A 147 -10.41 0.89 19.47
N GLU A 148 -10.35 0.23 20.63
CA GLU A 148 -10.16 -1.24 20.69
C GLU A 148 -11.31 -2.02 20.06
N ASP A 149 -12.49 -1.41 19.98
CA ASP A 149 -13.70 -2.05 19.47
C ASP A 149 -13.97 -1.77 17.99
N TRP A 150 -13.00 -1.28 17.25
CA TRP A 150 -13.22 -0.85 15.87
C TRP A 150 -13.67 -1.99 14.94
N GLN A 151 -13.38 -3.24 15.28
CA GLN A 151 -13.78 -4.39 14.46
C GLN A 151 -15.23 -4.84 14.74
N LYS A 152 -15.82 -4.44 15.85
CA LYS A 152 -17.16 -4.91 16.25
C LYS A 152 -18.27 -4.67 15.24
N PRO A 153 -18.37 -3.50 14.58
CA PRO A 153 -19.46 -3.28 13.62
C PRO A 153 -19.48 -4.26 12.46
N ASP A 154 -18.36 -4.90 12.15
CA ASP A 154 -18.28 -5.90 11.09
C ASP A 154 -17.44 -7.09 11.56
N ILE A 155 -17.80 -7.60 12.73
CA ILE A 155 -17.00 -8.62 13.42
C ILE A 155 -16.82 -9.91 12.62
N LYS A 156 -17.82 -10.31 11.84
CA LYS A 156 -17.71 -11.53 11.02
C LYS A 156 -16.59 -11.39 9.98
N PHE A 157 -16.53 -10.24 9.33
CA PHE A 157 -15.48 -9.97 8.34
C PHE A 157 -14.11 -9.99 9.02
N TRP A 158 -13.95 -9.26 10.13
CA TRP A 158 -12.65 -9.12 10.77
C TRP A 158 -12.14 -10.40 11.40
N LYS A 159 -13.03 -11.23 11.95
CA LYS A 159 -12.65 -12.56 12.43
C LYS A 159 -12.13 -13.45 11.32
N ASP A 160 -12.83 -13.44 10.17
CA ASP A 160 -12.39 -14.19 9.00
C ASP A 160 -11.07 -13.66 8.45
N PHE A 161 -10.92 -12.33 8.37
CA PHE A 161 -9.71 -11.67 7.96
C PHE A 161 -8.52 -12.07 8.83
N ASP A 162 -8.67 -11.96 10.16
CA ASP A 162 -7.60 -12.30 11.10
C ASP A 162 -7.20 -13.77 10.96
N LYS A 163 -8.17 -14.65 10.82
CA LYS A 163 -7.93 -16.08 10.65
C LYS A 163 -7.18 -16.39 9.36
N LYS A 164 -7.55 -15.77 8.27
CA LYS A 164 -6.91 -15.97 6.96
C LYS A 164 -5.49 -15.43 6.94
N THR A 165 -5.28 -14.26 7.50
CA THR A 165 -3.96 -13.60 7.47
C THR A 165 -2.98 -14.22 8.45
N VAL A 166 -3.45 -14.72 9.59
CA VAL A 166 -2.60 -15.44 10.55
C VAL A 166 -2.15 -16.78 9.98
N ARG A 167 -3.04 -17.51 9.30
CA ARG A 167 -2.70 -18.82 8.71
C ARG A 167 -1.56 -18.73 7.70
N THR A 168 -1.44 -17.65 6.99
CA THR A 168 -0.41 -17.49 5.97
C THR A 168 0.97 -17.18 6.54
N LYS A 169 1.09 -16.96 7.84
CA LYS A 169 2.37 -16.73 8.51
C LYS A 169 3.17 -18.00 8.76
N PHE A 170 2.52 -19.15 8.61
CA PHE A 170 3.13 -20.44 8.92
C PHE A 170 3.18 -21.34 7.67
#